data_1d9ceca35901bc10b2323c25d14fbaf5
#
_entry.id   1d9ceca35901bc10b2323c25d14fbaf5
#
_cell.length_a   1.000
_cell.length_b   1.000
_cell.length_c   1.000
_cell.angle_alpha   90.00
_cell.angle_beta   90.00
_cell.angle_gamma   90.00
#
_symmetry.space_group_name_H-M   'P 1'
#
loop_
_entity.id
_entity.type
_entity.pdbx_description
1 polymer ?
#
loop_
_entity_poly.entity_id
_entity_poly.type
_entity_poly.pdbx_seq_one_letter_code
_entity_poly.pdbx_strand_id
1 'polypeptide(L)'
;MYKCLFTAVFFASTLTLPADSQSGPKDAVVLIIRHGEKPHTGRDLSPAGQQRAEAYIHYFQEFTVDSQPLRPNVIFAAKDSKESERPRLTVEPFAKAAKLRIDARFSSNQSPELAAALRATEQGKRILISWHHTDIPDLLRALGAKPKSLLPGGKWPDAVFGWVILLSYDQDGRLIPASTRRINEHLMPDDSQ
;
A
#
# COMPACT_ATOMS: atom_id res chain seq x y z
N MET A 1 -25.63 60.29 -39.14
CA MET A 1 -24.50 59.35 -39.19
C MET A 1 -24.28 58.85 -37.76
N TYR A 2 -24.86 57.72 -37.38
CA TYR A 2 -24.66 57.08 -36.07
C TYR A 2 -23.64 55.95 -36.20
N LYS A 3 -22.49 56.10 -35.51
CA LYS A 3 -21.49 55.01 -35.40
C LYS A 3 -21.85 54.12 -34.24
N CYS A 4 -22.29 52.87 -34.51
CA CYS A 4 -22.42 51.81 -33.52
C CYS A 4 -21.04 51.27 -33.17
N LEU A 5 -20.62 51.42 -31.92
CA LEU A 5 -19.45 50.78 -31.33
C LEU A 5 -19.89 49.38 -30.86
N PHE A 6 -19.41 48.33 -31.51
CA PHE A 6 -19.54 46.96 -30.99
C PHE A 6 -18.40 46.68 -30.02
N THR A 7 -18.72 46.58 -28.74
CA THR A 7 -17.78 46.14 -27.72
C THR A 7 -17.81 44.62 -27.66
N ALA A 8 -16.75 43.96 -28.13
CA ALA A 8 -16.60 42.52 -28.04
C ALA A 8 -16.14 42.17 -26.59
N VAL A 9 -16.98 41.49 -25.84
CA VAL A 9 -16.64 40.94 -24.54
C VAL A 9 -16.00 39.55 -24.74
N PHE A 10 -14.68 39.46 -24.51
CA PHE A 10 -13.96 38.21 -24.48
C PHE A 10 -14.20 37.52 -23.15
N PHE A 11 -14.98 36.44 -23.14
CA PHE A 11 -15.05 35.50 -22.01
C PHE A 11 -13.79 34.63 -22.00
N ALA A 12 -12.84 34.94 -21.15
CA ALA A 12 -11.72 34.04 -20.87
C ALA A 12 -12.23 32.87 -20.01
N SER A 13 -12.52 31.73 -20.63
CA SER A 13 -12.76 30.47 -19.91
C SER A 13 -11.45 30.00 -19.30
N THR A 14 -11.28 30.22 -18.01
CA THR A 14 -10.20 29.58 -17.25
C THR A 14 -10.49 28.09 -17.16
N LEU A 15 -9.79 27.27 -17.96
CA LEU A 15 -9.70 25.83 -17.74
C LEU A 15 -8.99 25.63 -16.38
N THR A 16 -9.75 25.41 -15.32
CA THR A 16 -9.23 24.81 -14.09
C THR A 16 -8.90 23.36 -14.41
N LEU A 17 -7.60 23.08 -14.64
CA LEU A 17 -7.12 21.71 -14.61
C LEU A 17 -7.50 21.12 -13.24
N PRO A 18 -8.13 19.94 -13.19
CA PRO A 18 -8.38 19.29 -11.92
C PRO A 18 -7.03 19.10 -11.23
N ALA A 19 -6.92 19.57 -9.99
CA ALA A 19 -5.79 19.21 -9.14
C ALA A 19 -5.66 17.69 -9.21
N ASP A 20 -4.49 17.22 -9.62
CA ASP A 20 -4.16 15.80 -9.72
C ASP A 20 -4.29 15.20 -8.31
N SER A 21 -5.51 14.82 -7.95
CA SER A 21 -5.76 14.12 -6.71
C SER A 21 -4.98 12.83 -6.83
N GLN A 22 -3.99 12.63 -5.95
CA GLN A 22 -3.16 11.43 -5.92
C GLN A 22 -4.08 10.21 -5.89
N SER A 23 -4.38 9.68 -7.07
CA SER A 23 -5.21 8.50 -7.25
C SER A 23 -4.34 7.25 -7.08
N GLY A 24 -4.95 6.18 -6.60
CA GLY A 24 -4.32 4.86 -6.57
C GLY A 24 -4.51 4.10 -7.90
N PRO A 25 -4.23 2.81 -7.91
CA PRO A 25 -4.55 1.93 -9.04
C PRO A 25 -6.06 1.78 -9.17
N LYS A 26 -6.58 1.72 -10.42
CA LYS A 26 -8.02 1.66 -10.68
C LYS A 26 -8.59 0.28 -10.35
N ASP A 27 -9.80 0.25 -9.75
CA ASP A 27 -10.56 -0.96 -9.45
C ASP A 27 -9.71 -2.00 -8.70
N ALA A 28 -8.92 -1.57 -7.73
CA ALA A 28 -7.91 -2.38 -7.09
C ALA A 28 -7.97 -2.32 -5.57
N VAL A 29 -7.40 -3.33 -4.94
CA VAL A 29 -7.17 -3.38 -3.48
C VAL A 29 -5.69 -3.47 -3.21
N VAL A 30 -5.19 -2.62 -2.31
CA VAL A 30 -3.81 -2.62 -1.83
C VAL A 30 -3.80 -3.00 -0.35
N LEU A 31 -3.07 -4.06 -0.04
CA LEU A 31 -2.80 -4.54 1.31
C LEU A 31 -1.36 -4.18 1.66
N ILE A 32 -1.16 -3.41 2.72
CA ILE A 32 0.17 -3.00 3.16
C ILE A 32 0.45 -3.62 4.51
N ILE A 33 1.54 -4.35 4.62
CA ILE A 33 2.08 -4.91 5.85
C ILE A 33 3.47 -4.35 6.12
N ARG A 34 3.83 -4.32 7.38
CA ARG A 34 5.21 -4.18 7.81
C ARG A 34 5.94 -5.50 7.61
N HIS A 35 7.25 -5.46 7.33
CA HIS A 35 8.08 -6.67 7.40
C HIS A 35 8.03 -7.32 8.78
N GLY A 36 8.22 -8.63 8.85
CA GLY A 36 8.26 -9.40 10.09
C GLY A 36 9.36 -8.97 11.06
N GLU A 37 9.35 -9.53 12.24
CA GLU A 37 10.20 -9.18 13.36
C GLU A 37 11.69 -9.29 13.01
N LYS A 38 12.47 -8.30 13.46
CA LYS A 38 13.91 -8.24 13.24
C LYS A 38 14.69 -8.91 14.39
N PRO A 39 15.84 -9.54 14.12
CA PRO A 39 16.78 -9.95 15.16
C PRO A 39 17.48 -8.72 15.74
N HIS A 40 18.23 -8.92 16.82
CA HIS A 40 19.08 -7.85 17.40
C HIS A 40 20.14 -7.35 16.40
N THR A 41 20.66 -8.25 15.58
CA THR A 41 21.68 -7.96 14.56
C THR A 41 21.37 -8.72 13.28
N GLY A 42 21.79 -8.17 12.14
CA GLY A 42 21.63 -8.82 10.84
C GLY A 42 20.51 -8.27 10.00
N ARG A 43 20.42 -8.78 8.78
CA ARG A 43 19.52 -8.31 7.72
C ARG A 43 18.23 -9.12 7.64
N ASP A 44 18.24 -10.32 8.22
CA ASP A 44 17.23 -11.35 8.11
C ASP A 44 16.03 -11.10 9.04
N LEU A 45 15.07 -12.00 8.99
CA LEU A 45 14.00 -12.12 9.96
C LEU A 45 14.50 -12.83 11.24
N SER A 46 13.98 -12.43 12.38
CA SER A 46 14.11 -13.23 13.61
C SER A 46 13.33 -14.53 13.51
N PRO A 47 13.51 -15.49 14.43
CA PRO A 47 12.65 -16.69 14.47
C PRO A 47 11.15 -16.36 14.51
N ALA A 48 10.73 -15.34 15.27
CA ALA A 48 9.34 -14.87 15.29
C ALA A 48 8.92 -14.30 13.91
N GLY A 49 9.78 -13.50 13.27
CA GLY A 49 9.52 -13.01 11.93
C GLY A 49 9.41 -14.09 10.87
N GLN A 50 10.20 -15.17 10.99
CA GLN A 50 10.09 -16.35 10.11
C GLN A 50 8.75 -17.08 10.35
N GLN A 51 8.34 -17.26 11.59
CA GLN A 51 7.03 -17.85 11.90
C GLN A 51 5.88 -17.03 11.33
N ARG A 52 5.93 -15.69 11.43
CA ARG A 52 4.95 -14.80 10.82
C ARG A 52 4.94 -14.94 9.30
N ALA A 53 6.12 -14.96 8.65
CA ALA A 53 6.23 -15.13 7.21
C ALA A 53 5.61 -16.47 6.73
N GLU A 54 5.80 -17.55 7.47
CA GLU A 54 5.16 -18.84 7.19
C GLU A 54 3.65 -18.79 7.42
N ALA A 55 3.18 -18.15 8.50
CA ALA A 55 1.75 -18.00 8.76
C ALA A 55 1.03 -17.22 7.64
N TYR A 56 1.70 -16.30 6.97
CA TYR A 56 1.15 -15.57 5.83
C TYR A 56 0.78 -16.45 4.65
N ILE A 57 1.30 -17.68 4.54
CA ILE A 57 0.89 -18.64 3.51
C ILE A 57 -0.63 -18.86 3.58
N HIS A 58 -1.13 -19.30 4.73
CA HIS A 58 -2.55 -19.56 4.93
C HIS A 58 -3.36 -18.26 5.01
N TYR A 59 -2.86 -17.29 5.77
CA TYR A 59 -3.56 -16.02 5.98
C TYR A 59 -3.92 -15.32 4.67
N PHE A 60 -2.98 -15.15 3.74
CA PHE A 60 -3.25 -14.48 2.47
C PHE A 60 -3.88 -15.40 1.40
N GLN A 61 -3.75 -16.72 1.52
CA GLN A 61 -4.49 -17.63 0.65
C GLN A 61 -6.00 -17.58 0.90
N GLU A 62 -6.39 -17.40 2.17
CA GLU A 62 -7.77 -17.40 2.63
C GLU A 62 -8.28 -16.00 3.01
N PHE A 63 -7.49 -14.96 2.68
CA PHE A 63 -7.78 -13.59 3.11
C PHE A 63 -9.13 -13.11 2.59
N THR A 64 -10.01 -12.79 3.51
CA THR A 64 -11.35 -12.27 3.24
C THR A 64 -11.62 -11.03 4.04
N VAL A 65 -12.42 -10.12 3.49
CA VAL A 65 -12.92 -8.93 4.16
C VAL A 65 -14.39 -8.79 3.83
N ASP A 66 -15.25 -8.66 4.85
CA ASP A 66 -16.71 -8.60 4.69
C ASP A 66 -17.23 -9.77 3.82
N SER A 67 -16.70 -10.98 4.05
CA SER A 67 -17.00 -12.21 3.31
C SER A 67 -16.59 -12.20 1.83
N GLN A 68 -15.84 -11.18 1.38
CA GLN A 68 -15.31 -11.11 0.03
C GLN A 68 -13.86 -11.63 0.00
N PRO A 69 -13.52 -12.57 -0.90
CA PRO A 69 -12.16 -13.07 -1.01
C PRO A 69 -11.24 -12.00 -1.63
N LEU A 70 -10.23 -11.61 -0.88
CA LEU A 70 -9.24 -10.60 -1.29
C LEU A 70 -7.82 -11.18 -1.36
N ARG A 71 -7.69 -12.44 -1.74
CA ARG A 71 -6.39 -13.10 -1.92
C ARG A 71 -5.51 -12.27 -2.85
N PRO A 72 -4.28 -11.88 -2.44
CA PRO A 72 -3.35 -11.15 -3.27
C PRO A 72 -2.97 -11.93 -4.53
N ASN A 73 -2.85 -11.24 -5.66
CA ASN A 73 -2.38 -11.78 -6.94
C ASN A 73 -1.19 -11.02 -7.53
N VAL A 74 -0.74 -9.98 -6.83
CA VAL A 74 0.49 -9.21 -7.10
C VAL A 74 1.20 -8.94 -5.79
N ILE A 75 2.53 -9.03 -5.77
CA ILE A 75 3.34 -8.82 -4.56
C ILE A 75 4.46 -7.82 -4.85
N PHE A 76 4.56 -6.81 -4.01
CA PHE A 76 5.69 -5.90 -3.94
C PHE A 76 6.38 -6.02 -2.57
N ALA A 77 7.69 -5.81 -2.56
CA ALA A 77 8.46 -5.67 -1.34
C ALA A 77 9.48 -4.53 -1.50
N ALA A 78 9.83 -3.88 -0.41
CA ALA A 78 10.94 -2.94 -0.46
C ALA A 78 12.22 -3.69 -0.87
N LYS A 79 13.02 -3.03 -1.74
CA LYS A 79 14.28 -3.56 -2.26
C LYS A 79 15.24 -3.91 -1.13
N ASP A 80 15.90 -5.04 -1.28
CA ASP A 80 16.98 -5.45 -0.38
C ASP A 80 18.07 -4.37 -0.28
N SER A 81 18.54 -4.12 0.94
CA SER A 81 19.60 -3.17 1.25
C SER A 81 20.74 -3.83 2.01
N LYS A 82 21.78 -3.07 2.33
CA LYS A 82 22.86 -3.55 3.20
C LYS A 82 22.38 -3.86 4.62
N GLU A 83 21.29 -3.22 5.06
CA GLU A 83 20.75 -3.33 6.42
C GLU A 83 19.53 -4.25 6.53
N SER A 84 18.87 -4.61 5.41
CA SER A 84 17.63 -5.35 5.47
C SER A 84 17.26 -6.07 4.18
N GLU A 85 16.89 -7.34 4.31
CA GLU A 85 16.17 -8.15 3.31
C GLU A 85 14.73 -8.48 3.80
N ARG A 86 14.40 -8.01 4.99
CA ARG A 86 13.17 -8.40 5.71
C ARG A 86 11.89 -8.20 4.92
N PRO A 87 11.65 -7.09 4.19
CA PRO A 87 10.41 -6.93 3.44
C PRO A 87 10.18 -8.05 2.42
N ARG A 88 11.20 -8.45 1.68
CA ARG A 88 11.13 -9.56 0.73
C ARG A 88 10.94 -10.89 1.44
N LEU A 89 11.77 -11.17 2.46
CA LEU A 89 11.71 -12.41 3.23
C LEU A 89 10.36 -12.64 3.90
N THR A 90 9.67 -11.56 4.31
CA THR A 90 8.35 -11.65 4.95
C THR A 90 7.28 -12.22 4.01
N VAL A 91 7.33 -11.90 2.73
CA VAL A 91 6.31 -12.34 1.76
C VAL A 91 6.76 -13.51 0.88
N GLU A 92 8.02 -13.92 0.99
CA GLU A 92 8.59 -14.98 0.16
C GLU A 92 7.90 -16.34 0.32
N PRO A 93 7.57 -16.83 1.54
CA PRO A 93 6.83 -18.10 1.69
C PRO A 93 5.47 -18.06 1.00
N PHE A 94 4.69 -16.99 1.20
CA PHE A 94 3.41 -16.81 0.52
C PHE A 94 3.57 -16.72 -1.00
N ALA A 95 4.53 -15.93 -1.49
CA ALA A 95 4.80 -15.79 -2.92
C ALA A 95 5.11 -17.15 -3.57
N LYS A 96 5.94 -17.96 -2.93
CA LYS A 96 6.31 -19.31 -3.36
C LYS A 96 5.08 -20.23 -3.39
N ALA A 97 4.29 -20.26 -2.33
CA ALA A 97 3.08 -21.09 -2.24
C ALA A 97 2.01 -20.66 -3.26
N ALA A 98 1.86 -19.36 -3.50
CA ALA A 98 0.92 -18.80 -4.46
C ALA A 98 1.43 -18.82 -5.91
N LYS A 99 2.70 -19.20 -6.15
CA LYS A 99 3.40 -19.13 -7.45
C LYS A 99 3.41 -17.72 -8.05
N LEU A 100 3.56 -16.71 -7.19
CA LEU A 100 3.64 -15.31 -7.58
C LEU A 100 5.11 -14.82 -7.54
N ARG A 101 5.43 -13.84 -8.37
CA ARG A 101 6.72 -13.15 -8.33
C ARG A 101 6.63 -11.98 -7.37
N ILE A 102 7.74 -11.72 -6.67
CA ILE A 102 7.89 -10.51 -5.85
C ILE A 102 8.59 -9.45 -6.69
N ASP A 103 7.96 -8.29 -6.85
CA ASP A 103 8.61 -7.11 -7.41
C ASP A 103 9.29 -6.33 -6.27
N ALA A 104 10.61 -6.38 -6.22
CA ALA A 104 11.42 -5.72 -5.19
C ALA A 104 12.37 -4.66 -5.80
N ARG A 105 11.95 -3.97 -6.87
CA ARG A 105 12.81 -2.98 -7.54
C ARG A 105 12.85 -1.61 -6.84
N PHE A 106 11.87 -1.29 -6.00
CA PHE A 106 11.76 0.01 -5.34
C PHE A 106 12.38 -0.01 -3.93
N SER A 107 13.27 0.93 -3.62
CA SER A 107 13.75 1.15 -2.26
C SER A 107 12.63 1.75 -1.39
N SER A 108 12.72 1.60 -0.07
CA SER A 108 11.64 2.00 0.84
C SER A 108 11.32 3.50 0.81
N ASN A 109 12.29 4.34 0.45
CA ASN A 109 12.10 5.78 0.27
C ASN A 109 11.55 6.18 -1.11
N GLN A 110 11.29 5.21 -2.01
CA GLN A 110 10.72 5.41 -3.35
C GLN A 110 9.21 5.16 -3.38
N SER A 111 8.51 5.59 -2.34
CA SER A 111 7.04 5.46 -2.25
C SER A 111 6.29 6.14 -3.40
N PRO A 112 6.67 7.34 -3.88
CA PRO A 112 6.01 7.97 -5.03
C PRO A 112 6.17 7.16 -6.32
N GLU A 113 7.36 6.61 -6.59
CA GLU A 113 7.65 5.81 -7.79
C GLU A 113 6.89 4.48 -7.77
N LEU A 114 6.82 3.82 -6.59
CA LEU A 114 5.99 2.63 -6.42
C LEU A 114 4.52 2.96 -6.70
N ALA A 115 3.98 4.02 -6.10
CA ALA A 115 2.60 4.43 -6.31
C ALA A 115 2.31 4.76 -7.79
N ALA A 116 3.25 5.40 -8.50
CA ALA A 116 3.14 5.66 -9.93
C ALA A 116 3.11 4.37 -10.75
N ALA A 117 3.97 3.39 -10.41
CA ALA A 117 3.98 2.09 -11.07
C ALA A 117 2.66 1.33 -10.86
N LEU A 118 2.11 1.33 -9.64
CA LEU A 118 0.83 0.69 -9.33
C LEU A 118 -0.31 1.31 -10.17
N ARG A 119 -0.36 2.63 -10.29
CA ARG A 119 -1.36 3.33 -11.13
C ARG A 119 -1.26 2.94 -12.59
N ALA A 120 -0.05 2.71 -13.09
CA ALA A 120 0.17 2.43 -14.50
C ALA A 120 -0.16 0.98 -14.90
N THR A 121 0.07 0.01 -13.99
CA THR A 121 0.10 -1.40 -14.37
C THR A 121 -0.82 -2.32 -13.57
N GLU A 122 -1.26 -1.93 -12.37
CA GLU A 122 -1.93 -2.84 -11.43
C GLU A 122 -3.45 -2.58 -11.32
N GLN A 123 -4.12 -2.32 -12.44
CA GLN A 123 -5.57 -2.15 -12.47
C GLN A 123 -6.29 -3.48 -12.22
N GLY A 124 -7.38 -3.46 -11.45
CA GLY A 124 -8.19 -4.64 -11.12
C GLY A 124 -7.45 -5.68 -10.26
N LYS A 125 -6.34 -5.32 -9.63
CA LYS A 125 -5.48 -6.26 -8.87
C LYS A 125 -5.72 -6.19 -7.36
N ARG A 126 -5.34 -7.28 -6.71
CA ARG A 126 -5.21 -7.38 -5.25
C ARG A 126 -3.72 -7.44 -4.93
N ILE A 127 -3.20 -6.34 -4.43
CA ILE A 127 -1.77 -6.08 -4.33
C ILE A 127 -1.36 -6.21 -2.86
N LEU A 128 -0.36 -7.04 -2.56
CA LEU A 128 0.29 -7.12 -1.25
C LEU A 128 1.62 -6.37 -1.31
N ILE A 129 1.83 -5.46 -0.36
CA ILE A 129 3.07 -4.69 -0.23
C ILE A 129 3.67 -4.93 1.15
N SER A 130 4.88 -5.48 1.21
CA SER A 130 5.68 -5.57 2.43
C SER A 130 6.70 -4.42 2.47
N TRP A 131 6.64 -3.60 3.52
CA TRP A 131 7.41 -2.35 3.58
C TRP A 131 8.07 -2.12 4.94
N HIS A 132 8.94 -1.10 5.03
CA HIS A 132 9.50 -0.64 6.31
C HIS A 132 8.51 0.27 7.03
N HIS A 133 8.26 0.02 8.31
CA HIS A 133 7.26 0.75 9.10
C HIS A 133 7.49 2.26 9.15
N THR A 134 8.75 2.72 9.10
CA THR A 134 9.12 4.14 9.05
C THR A 134 8.66 4.82 7.78
N ASP A 135 8.60 4.08 6.67
CA ASP A 135 8.30 4.62 5.34
C ASP A 135 6.84 4.33 4.89
N ILE A 136 6.11 3.48 5.66
CA ILE A 136 4.67 3.23 5.40
C ILE A 136 3.83 4.52 5.41
N PRO A 137 4.05 5.50 6.31
CA PRO A 137 3.31 6.76 6.25
C PRO A 137 3.49 7.51 4.92
N ASP A 138 4.68 7.50 4.33
CA ASP A 138 4.95 8.14 3.03
C ASP A 138 4.33 7.34 1.89
N LEU A 139 4.37 6.00 1.96
CA LEU A 139 3.66 5.14 1.02
C LEU A 139 2.14 5.39 1.05
N LEU A 140 1.55 5.51 2.23
CA LEU A 140 0.12 5.84 2.38
C LEU A 140 -0.22 7.19 1.72
N ARG A 141 0.61 8.24 1.93
CA ARG A 141 0.41 9.53 1.27
C ARG A 141 0.50 9.43 -0.24
N ALA A 142 1.51 8.72 -0.75
CA ALA A 142 1.70 8.52 -2.19
C ALA A 142 0.54 7.75 -2.85
N LEU A 143 -0.16 6.92 -2.06
CA LEU A 143 -1.35 6.17 -2.45
C LEU A 143 -2.66 6.92 -2.16
N GLY A 144 -2.61 8.20 -1.77
CA GLY A 144 -3.78 9.06 -1.55
C GLY A 144 -4.46 8.86 -0.20
N ALA A 145 -3.91 8.06 0.71
CA ALA A 145 -4.46 7.86 2.04
C ALA A 145 -3.87 8.84 3.05
N LYS A 146 -4.62 9.10 4.13
CA LYS A 146 -4.19 9.96 5.24
C LYS A 146 -3.61 9.08 6.35
N PRO A 147 -2.28 9.10 6.64
CA PRO A 147 -1.71 8.23 7.67
C PRO A 147 -2.38 8.35 9.04
N LYS A 148 -2.77 9.56 9.46
CA LYS A 148 -3.43 9.79 10.75
C LYS A 148 -4.80 9.12 10.91
N SER A 149 -5.48 8.78 9.82
CA SER A 149 -6.76 8.05 9.87
C SER A 149 -6.59 6.53 10.06
N LEU A 150 -5.38 6.01 9.80
CA LEU A 150 -5.09 4.59 9.79
C LEU A 150 -4.09 4.18 10.87
N LEU A 151 -3.19 5.10 11.25
CA LEU A 151 -2.09 4.85 12.17
C LEU A 151 -2.14 5.81 13.36
N PRO A 152 -1.87 5.37 14.58
CA PRO A 152 -1.79 6.22 15.76
C PRO A 152 -0.78 7.36 15.56
N GLY A 153 -1.24 8.60 15.71
CA GLY A 153 -0.39 9.78 15.44
C GLY A 153 0.17 9.88 14.01
N GLY A 154 -0.32 9.04 13.08
CA GLY A 154 0.15 8.97 11.70
C GLY A 154 1.45 8.18 11.51
N LYS A 155 1.87 7.40 12.50
CA LYS A 155 3.08 6.57 12.49
C LYS A 155 2.73 5.12 12.82
N TRP A 156 3.46 4.19 12.21
CA TRP A 156 3.38 2.78 12.58
C TRP A 156 4.24 2.55 13.83
N PRO A 157 3.68 2.04 14.94
CA PRO A 157 4.44 1.84 16.18
C PRO A 157 5.53 0.77 16.01
N ASP A 158 6.68 1.00 16.63
CA ASP A 158 7.86 0.13 16.50
C ASP A 158 7.62 -1.30 17.01
N ALA A 159 6.79 -1.46 18.03
CA ALA A 159 6.50 -2.77 18.63
C ALA A 159 5.41 -3.55 17.88
N VAL A 160 4.71 -2.94 16.92
CA VAL A 160 3.55 -3.58 16.27
C VAL A 160 3.96 -4.18 14.93
N PHE A 161 3.63 -5.45 14.72
CA PHE A 161 3.89 -6.18 13.48
C PHE A 161 2.60 -6.72 12.83
N GLY A 162 1.58 -7.02 13.62
CA GLY A 162 0.37 -7.72 13.21
C GLY A 162 -0.73 -6.84 12.62
N TRP A 163 -0.41 -5.88 11.76
CA TRP A 163 -1.40 -5.06 11.07
C TRP A 163 -1.34 -5.20 9.56
N VAL A 164 -2.52 -5.25 8.94
CA VAL A 164 -2.71 -5.01 7.51
C VAL A 164 -3.45 -3.68 7.33
N ILE A 165 -2.91 -2.78 6.50
CA ILE A 165 -3.66 -1.63 6.02
C ILE A 165 -4.30 -2.01 4.70
N LEU A 166 -5.61 -1.92 4.63
CA LEU A 166 -6.40 -2.14 3.43
C LEU A 166 -6.79 -0.81 2.81
N LEU A 167 -6.43 -0.60 1.55
CA LEU A 167 -6.85 0.52 0.72
C LEU A 167 -7.64 -0.03 -0.45
N SER A 168 -8.87 0.45 -0.65
CA SER A 168 -9.71 0.07 -1.79
C SER A 168 -9.90 1.26 -2.72
N TYR A 169 -9.84 1.03 -4.02
CA TYR A 169 -9.97 2.05 -5.04
C TYR A 169 -11.09 1.73 -6.03
N ASP A 170 -11.81 2.77 -6.45
CA ASP A 170 -12.84 2.67 -7.47
C ASP A 170 -12.26 2.62 -8.89
N GLN A 171 -13.14 2.54 -9.89
CA GLN A 171 -12.78 2.50 -11.31
C GLN A 171 -12.04 3.76 -11.82
N ASP A 172 -12.09 4.87 -11.07
CA ASP A 172 -11.36 6.10 -11.37
C ASP A 172 -10.03 6.18 -10.61
N GLY A 173 -9.73 5.18 -9.74
CA GLY A 173 -8.56 5.17 -8.88
C GLY A 173 -8.71 6.05 -7.64
N ARG A 174 -9.94 6.46 -7.28
CA ARG A 174 -10.19 7.19 -6.04
C ARG A 174 -10.29 6.23 -4.87
N LEU A 175 -9.67 6.62 -3.77
CA LEU A 175 -9.75 5.84 -2.53
C LEU A 175 -11.20 5.80 -2.02
N ILE A 176 -11.69 4.61 -1.67
CA ILE A 176 -13.01 4.39 -1.09
C ILE A 176 -12.89 4.42 0.44
N PRO A 177 -13.25 5.53 1.12
CA PRO A 177 -13.02 5.69 2.56
C PRO A 177 -13.71 4.61 3.41
N ALA A 178 -14.93 4.21 3.04
CA ALA A 178 -15.70 3.21 3.78
C ALA A 178 -15.04 1.81 3.80
N SER A 179 -14.25 1.49 2.78
CA SER A 179 -13.53 0.21 2.67
C SER A 179 -12.05 0.32 3.05
N THR A 180 -11.57 1.53 3.41
CA THR A 180 -10.18 1.78 3.79
C THR A 180 -10.04 1.68 5.29
N ARG A 181 -9.21 0.73 5.78
CA ARG A 181 -9.09 0.46 7.21
C ARG A 181 -7.81 -0.27 7.59
N ARG A 182 -7.51 -0.26 8.88
CA ARG A 182 -6.52 -1.14 9.49
C ARG A 182 -7.22 -2.41 9.99
N ILE A 183 -6.58 -3.56 9.77
CA ILE A 183 -7.02 -4.89 10.21
C ILE A 183 -5.93 -5.44 11.13
N ASN A 184 -6.30 -6.01 12.27
CA ASN A 184 -5.40 -6.78 13.13
C ASN A 184 -5.34 -8.22 12.62
N GLU A 185 -4.14 -8.73 12.43
CA GLU A 185 -3.92 -10.08 11.85
C GLU A 185 -4.24 -11.21 12.82
N HIS A 186 -3.92 -11.02 14.10
CA HIS A 186 -4.05 -12.07 15.15
C HIS A 186 -3.33 -13.38 14.80
N LEU A 187 -2.18 -13.30 14.15
CA LEU A 187 -1.38 -14.46 13.75
C LEU A 187 -0.42 -14.92 14.82
N MET A 188 0.09 -13.98 15.61
CA MET A 188 1.06 -14.25 16.68
C MET A 188 0.46 -13.89 18.05
N PRO A 189 0.95 -14.51 19.13
CA PRO A 189 0.45 -14.23 20.49
C PRO A 189 0.48 -12.73 20.85
N ASP A 190 1.45 -11.99 20.33
CA ASP A 190 1.67 -10.56 20.63
C ASP A 190 0.89 -9.60 19.72
N ASP A 191 0.08 -10.11 18.78
CA ASP A 191 -0.71 -9.30 17.84
C ASP A 191 -1.99 -8.70 18.48
N SER A 192 -2.22 -8.94 19.75
CA SER A 192 -3.45 -8.53 20.48
C SER A 192 -3.45 -7.09 20.98
N GLN A 193 -2.49 -6.24 20.54
CA GLN A 193 -2.38 -4.84 20.97
C GLN A 193 -2.87 -3.85 19.90
#